data_aaea15b3c15f705fc70f9903f62e8a10
#
_entry.id   aaea15b3c15f705fc70f9903f62e8a10
#
_cell.length_a   1.000
_cell.length_b   1.000
_cell.length_c   1.000
_cell.angle_alpha   90.00
_cell.angle_beta   90.00
_cell.angle_gamma   90.00
#
_symmetry.space_group_name_H-M   'P 1'
#
loop_
_entity.id
_entity.type
_entity.pdbx_description
1 polymer ?
#
loop_
_entity_poly.entity_id
_entity_poly.type
_entity_poly.pdbx_seq_one_letter_code
_entity_poly.pdbx_strand_id
1 'polypeptide(L)'
;MSIHPECDSAINDIVNEAIAGDLDNHPVDVELSNLRVSENLKRVIRDEFANILSLLDFDRKAYDLFRRWYIDGRLFFHKVIDPKDPNKGITEIRYIDPRKIKKVIEFDKPKDRQAPVDPQTASLAPKSVEYYIYAPKGLKGYENQGVRIAPDAICYCHSGVLDMQRNYVLSHLHKSIKALNQLRMIEDSLVIYRLSRAPERRIFYIDVGNLPKQKAEQYLREVMSRYRNKLVYNADTGEIRDDKKFMSMLEDFWLPRREGGRGTEISTLPGGQNLGELEDVKYFQKKLYRALNVPESRIEAAESSFNLGRSAEITRDEVKFQKFITRLRKRFSDMFNDLLKTQLVLKGIIQLEEWEDIKEHIQYDFIADNYFSELKEKEILNERLALLQQMDPLAGRYFSLDYLRRQVLKQTDEEIKEIDAQMKKEIAEGRLIDPMQMPAMEVEQMAMSLQPPEPEQEEGISPKDYERGNI
;
A
#
# COMPACT_ATOMS: atom_id res chain seq x y z
N MET A 1 -13.36 -7.90 -0.33
CA MET A 1 -12.14 -7.45 -1.00
C MET A 1 -10.90 -7.65 -0.13
N SER A 2 -10.85 -7.12 1.07
CA SER A 2 -9.70 -7.22 1.98
C SER A 2 -9.36 -8.64 2.47
N ILE A 3 -10.19 -9.62 2.17
CA ILE A 3 -9.99 -11.03 2.52
C ILE A 3 -9.38 -11.82 1.34
N HIS A 4 -9.42 -11.24 0.14
CA HIS A 4 -8.84 -11.88 -1.04
C HIS A 4 -7.31 -11.86 -0.92
N PRO A 5 -6.60 -12.99 -1.14
CA PRO A 5 -5.17 -13.11 -0.85
C PRO A 5 -4.32 -12.01 -1.50
N GLU A 6 -4.51 -11.73 -2.78
CA GLU A 6 -3.73 -10.72 -3.51
C GLU A 6 -4.01 -9.31 -2.99
N CYS A 7 -5.28 -9.03 -2.64
CA CYS A 7 -5.61 -7.73 -2.06
C CYS A 7 -5.08 -7.60 -0.64
N ASP A 8 -5.11 -8.66 0.15
CA ASP A 8 -4.61 -8.66 1.52
C ASP A 8 -3.09 -8.46 1.54
N SER A 9 -2.37 -9.19 0.69
CA SER A 9 -0.92 -9.03 0.53
C SER A 9 -0.56 -7.59 0.14
N ALA A 10 -1.23 -7.03 -0.86
CA ALA A 10 -1.00 -5.65 -1.30
C ALA A 10 -1.33 -4.61 -0.21
N ILE A 11 -2.38 -4.84 0.59
CA ILE A 11 -2.74 -3.97 1.71
C ILE A 11 -1.66 -4.07 2.80
N ASN A 12 -1.18 -5.26 3.12
CA ASN A 12 -0.14 -5.46 4.12
C ASN A 12 1.17 -4.78 3.70
N ASP A 13 1.57 -4.86 2.42
CA ASP A 13 2.73 -4.14 1.89
C ASP A 13 2.60 -2.63 2.07
N ILE A 14 1.41 -2.07 1.74
CA ILE A 14 1.14 -0.64 1.89
C ILE A 14 1.16 -0.22 3.36
N VAL A 15 0.58 -1.03 4.25
CA VAL A 15 0.51 -0.70 5.69
C VAL A 15 1.87 -0.83 6.35
N ASN A 16 2.62 -1.88 6.05
CA ASN A 16 3.99 -2.07 6.56
C ASN A 16 4.90 -0.93 6.14
N GLU A 17 4.79 -0.49 4.87
CA GLU A 17 5.58 0.65 4.40
C GLU A 17 5.11 1.98 5.03
N ALA A 18 3.80 2.13 5.31
CA ALA A 18 3.26 3.35 5.89
C ALA A 18 3.57 3.48 7.39
N ILE A 19 3.53 2.37 8.11
CA ILE A 19 3.73 2.29 9.56
C ILE A 19 4.84 1.27 9.79
N ALA A 20 6.07 1.73 9.91
CA ALA A 20 7.17 0.88 10.34
C ALA A 20 7.02 0.63 11.86
N GLY A 21 6.98 -0.65 12.24
CA GLY A 21 6.99 -1.05 13.64
C GLY A 21 8.42 -1.20 14.10
N ASP A 22 8.94 -0.23 14.84
CA ASP A 22 10.17 -0.40 15.61
C ASP A 22 9.82 -0.67 17.07
N LEU A 23 10.52 -1.60 17.71
CA LEU A 23 10.21 -2.01 19.08
C LEU A 23 10.57 -0.94 20.12
N ASP A 24 11.51 -0.06 19.78
CA ASP A 24 12.12 0.88 20.72
C ASP A 24 11.62 2.33 20.57
N ASN A 25 10.98 2.67 19.44
CA ASN A 25 10.57 4.04 19.14
C ASN A 25 9.06 4.13 18.84
N HIS A 26 8.46 5.29 19.16
CA HIS A 26 7.09 5.57 18.73
C HIS A 26 6.99 5.61 17.20
N PRO A 27 5.98 5.00 16.58
CA PRO A 27 5.84 4.96 15.11
C PRO A 27 5.75 6.32 14.45
N VAL A 28 5.40 7.37 15.17
CA VAL A 28 5.23 8.74 14.69
C VAL A 28 5.79 9.73 15.69
N ASP A 29 6.56 10.68 15.21
CA ASP A 29 7.02 11.84 15.99
C ASP A 29 6.51 13.14 15.36
N VAL A 30 6.56 14.24 16.15
CA VAL A 30 6.16 15.57 15.71
C VAL A 30 7.39 16.45 15.47
N GLU A 31 7.56 16.87 14.23
CA GLU A 31 8.60 17.79 13.81
C GLU A 31 8.11 19.24 13.91
N LEU A 32 8.82 20.05 14.71
CA LEU A 32 8.49 21.44 15.00
C LEU A 32 9.61 22.42 14.61
N SER A 33 10.56 22.00 13.78
CA SER A 33 11.72 22.80 13.38
C SER A 33 11.29 24.08 12.67
N ASN A 34 10.25 23.98 11.84
CA ASN A 34 9.72 25.11 11.06
C ASN A 34 8.85 26.06 11.87
N LEU A 35 8.51 25.70 13.13
CA LEU A 35 7.65 26.51 13.96
C LEU A 35 8.45 27.58 14.71
N ARG A 36 8.14 28.85 14.47
CA ARG A 36 8.81 30.01 15.09
C ARG A 36 8.22 30.38 16.44
N VAL A 37 8.31 29.46 17.41
CA VAL A 37 7.87 29.67 18.80
C VAL A 37 8.99 29.32 19.78
N SER A 38 8.79 29.65 21.06
CA SER A 38 9.77 29.34 22.10
C SER A 38 9.99 27.83 22.23
N GLU A 39 11.21 27.43 22.56
CA GLU A 39 11.55 26.00 22.75
C GLU A 39 10.73 25.36 23.88
N ASN A 40 10.35 26.12 24.89
CA ASN A 40 9.46 25.65 25.95
C ASN A 40 8.08 25.23 25.38
N LEU A 41 7.53 26.01 24.48
CA LEU A 41 6.23 25.71 23.85
C LEU A 41 6.34 24.50 22.94
N LYS A 42 7.42 24.37 22.16
CA LYS A 42 7.68 23.17 21.36
C LYS A 42 7.74 21.92 22.20
N ARG A 43 8.41 21.98 23.35
CA ARG A 43 8.49 20.85 24.30
C ARG A 43 7.10 20.46 24.81
N VAL A 44 6.29 21.45 25.22
CA VAL A 44 4.93 21.19 25.69
C VAL A 44 4.07 20.55 24.60
N ILE A 45 4.20 20.99 23.34
CA ILE A 45 3.48 20.41 22.21
C ILE A 45 3.88 18.95 21.99
N ARG A 46 5.18 18.61 22.08
CA ARG A 46 5.67 17.23 22.00
C ARG A 46 5.12 16.36 23.12
N ASP A 47 5.17 16.86 24.36
CA ASP A 47 4.66 16.13 25.52
C ASP A 47 3.15 15.85 25.38
N GLU A 48 2.38 16.82 24.91
CA GLU A 48 0.95 16.64 24.67
C GLU A 48 0.66 15.69 23.50
N PHE A 49 1.48 15.70 22.47
CA PHE A 49 1.38 14.74 21.37
C PHE A 49 1.67 13.31 21.85
N ALA A 50 2.70 13.12 22.68
CA ALA A 50 2.99 11.82 23.29
C ALA A 50 1.81 11.32 24.17
N ASN A 51 1.15 12.23 24.90
CA ASN A 51 -0.07 11.89 25.65
C ASN A 51 -1.20 11.41 24.72
N ILE A 52 -1.39 12.04 23.55
CA ILE A 52 -2.40 11.62 22.57
C ILE A 52 -2.07 10.25 22.01
N LEU A 53 -0.80 9.97 21.67
CA LEU A 53 -0.38 8.65 21.19
C LEU A 53 -0.64 7.57 22.24
N SER A 54 -0.37 7.87 23.51
CA SER A 54 -0.68 6.96 24.62
C SER A 54 -2.18 6.71 24.79
N LEU A 55 -3.03 7.75 24.68
CA LEU A 55 -4.49 7.62 24.74
C LEU A 55 -5.07 6.81 23.57
N LEU A 56 -4.43 6.86 22.40
CA LEU A 56 -4.79 6.04 21.24
C LEU A 56 -4.26 4.60 21.36
N ASP A 57 -3.33 4.34 22.28
CA ASP A 57 -2.52 3.11 22.32
C ASP A 57 -1.87 2.87 20.94
N PHE A 58 -1.31 3.95 20.38
CA PHE A 58 -0.91 4.00 18.99
C PHE A 58 0.25 3.05 18.70
N ASP A 59 1.19 2.88 19.63
CA ASP A 59 2.33 1.98 19.47
C ASP A 59 1.91 0.54 19.15
N ARG A 60 0.80 0.10 19.74
CA ARG A 60 0.26 -1.25 19.52
C ARG A 60 -0.75 -1.32 18.40
N LYS A 61 -1.53 -0.26 18.20
CA LYS A 61 -2.70 -0.25 17.31
C LYS A 61 -2.47 0.48 15.99
N ALA A 62 -1.30 1.09 15.78
CA ALA A 62 -1.02 1.90 14.60
C ALA A 62 -1.29 1.14 13.30
N TYR A 63 -0.76 -0.08 13.20
CA TYR A 63 -0.98 -0.96 12.05
C TYR A 63 -2.46 -1.22 11.80
N ASP A 64 -3.20 -1.62 12.82
CA ASP A 64 -4.63 -1.92 12.68
C ASP A 64 -5.46 -0.69 12.35
N LEU A 65 -5.14 0.46 12.93
CA LEU A 65 -5.83 1.72 12.67
C LEU A 65 -5.60 2.18 11.23
N PHE A 66 -4.35 2.14 10.77
CA PHE A 66 -4.03 2.51 9.39
C PHE A 66 -4.66 1.54 8.39
N ARG A 67 -4.60 0.23 8.65
CA ARG A 67 -5.24 -0.81 7.83
C ARG A 67 -6.76 -0.59 7.73
N ARG A 68 -7.43 -0.33 8.85
CA ARG A 68 -8.88 -0.01 8.87
C ARG A 68 -9.19 1.25 8.09
N TRP A 69 -8.39 2.32 8.28
CA TRP A 69 -8.56 3.55 7.54
C TRP A 69 -8.39 3.35 6.04
N TYR A 70 -7.41 2.57 5.61
CA TYR A 70 -7.19 2.26 4.21
C TYR A 70 -8.36 1.47 3.59
N ILE A 71 -8.88 0.46 4.33
CA ILE A 71 -9.98 -0.39 3.89
C ILE A 71 -11.32 0.36 3.90
N ASP A 72 -11.66 1.05 4.98
CA ASP A 72 -12.96 1.70 5.16
C ASP A 72 -13.01 3.10 4.55
N GLY A 73 -11.83 3.72 4.33
CA GLY A 73 -11.69 5.08 3.82
C GLY A 73 -12.04 6.17 4.84
N ARG A 74 -12.32 5.82 6.08
CA ARG A 74 -12.74 6.73 7.14
C ARG A 74 -12.55 6.12 8.52
N LEU A 75 -12.11 6.97 9.46
CA LEU A 75 -12.04 6.64 10.87
C LEU A 75 -12.83 7.68 11.67
N PHE A 76 -13.43 7.24 12.75
CA PHE A 76 -14.14 8.08 13.68
C PHE A 76 -13.69 7.75 15.11
N PHE A 77 -13.35 8.79 15.85
CA PHE A 77 -13.04 8.67 17.26
C PHE A 77 -13.88 9.66 18.04
N HIS A 78 -14.46 9.22 19.14
CA HIS A 78 -15.14 10.08 20.08
C HIS A 78 -14.13 10.59 21.10
N LYS A 79 -13.99 11.91 21.19
CA LYS A 79 -13.17 12.60 22.17
C LYS A 79 -13.95 12.73 23.47
N VAL A 80 -13.56 11.98 24.50
CA VAL A 80 -14.22 12.05 25.81
C VAL A 80 -13.48 13.09 26.65
N ILE A 81 -14.23 14.09 27.13
CA ILE A 81 -13.73 15.18 27.95
C ILE A 81 -14.50 15.16 29.25
N ASP A 82 -13.86 15.39 30.39
CA ASP A 82 -14.53 15.50 31.69
C ASP A 82 -15.28 16.83 31.78
N PRO A 83 -16.63 16.82 31.90
CA PRO A 83 -17.41 18.05 32.00
C PRO A 83 -17.09 18.88 33.25
N LYS A 84 -16.54 18.25 34.32
CA LYS A 84 -16.20 18.92 35.59
C LYS A 84 -14.88 19.67 35.49
N ASP A 85 -13.98 19.18 34.66
CA ASP A 85 -12.60 19.67 34.58
C ASP A 85 -12.09 19.65 33.15
N PRO A 86 -12.62 20.53 32.26
CA PRO A 86 -12.24 20.56 30.84
C PRO A 86 -10.76 20.84 30.61
N ASN A 87 -10.10 21.52 31.56
CA ASN A 87 -8.67 21.88 31.49
C ASN A 87 -7.74 20.66 31.54
N LYS A 88 -8.24 19.48 31.93
CA LYS A 88 -7.46 18.24 31.83
C LYS A 88 -7.21 17.80 30.38
N GLY A 89 -7.99 18.35 29.45
CA GLY A 89 -7.94 17.95 28.05
C GLY A 89 -8.75 16.68 27.77
N ILE A 90 -8.35 15.92 26.76
CA ILE A 90 -8.98 14.66 26.37
C ILE A 90 -8.60 13.60 27.41
N THR A 91 -9.59 12.94 28.01
CA THR A 91 -9.37 11.87 28.99
C THR A 91 -9.36 10.49 28.35
N GLU A 92 -10.12 10.29 27.29
CA GLU A 92 -10.22 9.00 26.59
C GLU A 92 -10.57 9.23 25.13
N ILE A 93 -10.03 8.39 24.23
CA ILE A 93 -10.34 8.38 22.81
C ILE A 93 -10.97 7.04 22.46
N ARG A 94 -12.26 7.06 22.05
CA ARG A 94 -13.02 5.86 21.72
C ARG A 94 -13.19 5.70 20.22
N TYR A 95 -12.74 4.59 19.69
CA TYR A 95 -13.01 4.23 18.30
C TYR A 95 -14.48 3.95 18.06
N ILE A 96 -15.05 4.48 16.97
CA ILE A 96 -16.41 4.24 16.52
C ILE A 96 -16.39 3.55 15.18
N ASP A 97 -17.12 2.43 15.06
CA ASP A 97 -17.28 1.70 13.80
C ASP A 97 -17.94 2.60 12.73
N PRO A 98 -17.28 2.80 11.55
CA PRO A 98 -17.82 3.62 10.46
C PRO A 98 -19.20 3.21 9.96
N ARG A 99 -19.63 1.98 10.24
CA ARG A 99 -20.98 1.48 9.91
C ARG A 99 -22.07 1.98 10.85
N LYS A 100 -21.70 2.52 12.02
CA LYS A 100 -22.62 3.00 13.05
C LYS A 100 -22.72 4.52 13.10
N ILE A 101 -21.88 5.24 12.36
CA ILE A 101 -21.84 6.70 12.37
C ILE A 101 -21.82 7.26 10.95
N LYS A 102 -22.51 8.38 10.74
CA LYS A 102 -22.46 9.15 9.49
C LYS A 102 -22.35 10.64 9.77
N LYS A 103 -21.61 11.35 8.93
CA LYS A 103 -21.59 12.81 8.88
C LYS A 103 -22.77 13.30 8.04
N VAL A 104 -23.53 14.24 8.55
CA VAL A 104 -24.66 14.86 7.87
C VAL A 104 -24.40 16.36 7.76
N ILE A 105 -24.59 16.87 6.56
CA ILE A 105 -24.53 18.32 6.26
C ILE A 105 -25.92 18.70 5.80
N GLU A 106 -26.60 19.48 6.62
CA GLU A 106 -27.91 20.06 6.28
C GLU A 106 -27.71 21.47 5.73
N PHE A 107 -28.25 21.72 4.55
CA PHE A 107 -28.26 23.03 3.98
C PHE A 107 -29.62 23.67 4.29
N ASP A 108 -29.63 24.82 4.95
CA ASP A 108 -30.86 25.60 5.15
C ASP A 108 -31.39 26.03 3.79
N LYS A 109 -32.52 25.43 3.40
CA LYS A 109 -33.26 25.92 2.25
C LYS A 109 -34.03 27.17 2.72
N PRO A 110 -33.85 28.29 2.05
CA PRO A 110 -34.66 29.49 2.36
C PRO A 110 -36.15 29.11 2.23
N LYS A 111 -36.89 29.21 3.34
CA LYS A 111 -38.28 28.80 3.44
C LYS A 111 -39.22 29.61 2.56
N ASP A 112 -38.81 30.78 2.12
CA ASP A 112 -39.65 31.69 1.33
C ASP A 112 -38.96 32.09 0.03
N ARG A 113 -39.44 31.53 -1.09
CA ARG A 113 -39.10 32.02 -2.44
C ARG A 113 -39.72 33.37 -2.79
N GLN A 114 -40.41 34.00 -1.87
CA GLN A 114 -41.19 35.25 -2.12
C GLN A 114 -40.70 36.48 -1.34
N ALA A 115 -39.72 36.38 -0.47
CA ALA A 115 -39.13 37.57 0.14
C ALA A 115 -38.17 38.23 -0.85
N PRO A 116 -38.26 39.56 -1.09
CA PRO A 116 -37.29 40.27 -1.90
C PRO A 116 -35.93 40.17 -1.22
N VAL A 117 -35.01 39.48 -1.85
CA VAL A 117 -33.63 39.32 -1.36
C VAL A 117 -32.94 40.68 -1.59
N ASP A 118 -32.70 41.38 -0.51
CA ASP A 118 -31.85 42.58 -0.53
C ASP A 118 -30.47 42.15 -1.04
N PRO A 119 -29.97 42.74 -2.14
CA PRO A 119 -28.69 42.36 -2.74
C PRO A 119 -27.49 42.51 -1.80
N GLN A 120 -27.65 43.30 -0.71
CA GLN A 120 -26.57 43.52 0.27
C GLN A 120 -26.54 42.51 1.42
N THR A 121 -27.62 41.76 1.64
CA THR A 121 -27.72 40.72 2.71
C THR A 121 -27.70 39.31 2.18
N ALA A 122 -27.65 39.10 0.89
CA ALA A 122 -27.49 37.77 0.28
C ALA A 122 -26.09 37.26 0.58
N SER A 123 -25.90 36.63 1.73
CA SER A 123 -24.77 35.77 1.98
C SER A 123 -24.78 34.67 0.90
N LEU A 124 -23.83 34.74 -0.02
CA LEU A 124 -23.69 33.82 -1.16
C LEU A 124 -23.49 32.35 -0.79
N ALA A 125 -23.25 32.06 0.48
CA ALA A 125 -23.09 30.68 0.97
C ALA A 125 -24.32 30.26 1.79
N PRO A 126 -25.03 29.19 1.42
CA PRO A 126 -26.10 28.65 2.24
C PRO A 126 -25.50 28.24 3.60
N LYS A 127 -26.15 28.67 4.69
CA LYS A 127 -25.75 28.22 6.03
C LYS A 127 -25.91 26.72 6.08
N SER A 128 -24.78 26.03 6.23
CA SER A 128 -24.76 24.56 6.42
C SER A 128 -24.55 24.24 7.89
N VAL A 129 -25.35 23.35 8.42
CA VAL A 129 -25.18 22.80 9.77
C VAL A 129 -24.61 21.40 9.61
N GLU A 130 -23.46 21.17 10.22
CA GLU A 130 -22.80 19.87 10.22
C GLU A 130 -23.01 19.19 11.56
N TYR A 131 -23.32 17.91 11.53
CA TYR A 131 -23.41 17.05 12.73
C TYR A 131 -23.22 15.58 12.38
N TYR A 132 -23.00 14.76 13.39
CA TYR A 132 -22.89 13.33 13.25
C TYR A 132 -24.12 12.64 13.82
N ILE A 133 -24.53 11.54 13.18
CA ILE A 133 -25.60 10.66 13.70
C ILE A 133 -24.98 9.32 14.04
N TYR A 134 -25.13 8.92 15.31
CA TYR A 134 -24.68 7.62 15.79
C TYR A 134 -25.86 6.71 16.06
N ALA A 135 -25.85 5.49 15.50
CA ALA A 135 -26.85 4.46 15.69
C ALA A 135 -26.19 3.17 16.19
N PRO A 136 -26.38 2.73 17.44
CA PRO A 136 -25.74 1.55 18.02
C PRO A 136 -26.00 0.25 17.24
N LYS A 137 -27.21 0.12 16.68
CA LYS A 137 -27.64 -1.06 15.89
C LYS A 137 -27.21 -1.01 14.42
N GLY A 138 -26.44 0.01 14.02
CA GLY A 138 -26.05 0.26 12.63
C GLY A 138 -27.06 1.14 11.89
N LEU A 139 -26.56 1.82 10.86
CA LEU A 139 -27.35 2.71 10.01
C LEU A 139 -28.06 1.88 8.95
N LYS A 140 -29.36 1.67 9.10
CA LYS A 140 -30.20 1.03 8.08
C LYS A 140 -30.89 2.12 7.25
N GLY A 141 -30.53 2.22 5.98
CA GLY A 141 -31.19 3.10 5.03
C GLY A 141 -30.93 4.62 5.26
N TYR A 142 -31.85 5.43 4.74
CA TYR A 142 -31.80 6.90 4.82
C TYR A 142 -32.34 7.46 6.14
N GLU A 143 -32.69 6.61 7.09
CA GLU A 143 -33.27 7.06 8.34
C GLU A 143 -32.27 7.81 9.19
N ASN A 144 -32.64 9.04 9.60
CA ASN A 144 -31.86 9.88 10.52
C ASN A 144 -32.18 9.51 11.99
N GLN A 145 -32.46 8.23 12.27
CA GLN A 145 -32.73 7.74 13.62
C GLN A 145 -31.41 7.44 14.32
N GLY A 146 -31.07 8.21 15.33
CA GLY A 146 -29.87 8.05 16.12
C GLY A 146 -29.59 9.25 17.02
N VAL A 147 -28.53 9.14 17.79
CA VAL A 147 -28.06 10.23 18.65
C VAL A 147 -27.29 11.23 17.79
N ARG A 148 -27.69 12.49 17.83
CA ARG A 148 -26.94 13.58 17.19
C ARG A 148 -25.76 13.95 18.06
N ILE A 149 -24.59 14.06 17.46
CA ILE A 149 -23.33 14.39 18.12
C ILE A 149 -22.76 15.64 17.42
N ALA A 150 -22.26 16.57 18.22
CA ALA A 150 -21.62 17.78 17.70
C ALA A 150 -20.30 17.44 16.95
N PRO A 151 -19.94 18.24 15.94
CA PRO A 151 -18.70 18.02 15.18
C PRO A 151 -17.45 17.99 16.06
N ASP A 152 -17.39 18.83 17.05
CA ASP A 152 -16.21 19.01 17.92
C ASP A 152 -15.94 17.77 18.81
N ALA A 153 -16.96 16.96 19.08
CA ALA A 153 -16.83 15.75 19.89
C ALA A 153 -16.27 14.56 19.10
N ILE A 154 -16.22 14.64 17.76
CA ILE A 154 -15.77 13.56 16.90
C ILE A 154 -14.52 13.96 16.14
N CYS A 155 -13.47 13.17 16.27
CA CYS A 155 -12.33 13.23 15.37
C CYS A 155 -12.65 12.38 14.12
N TYR A 156 -12.62 13.01 12.96
CA TYR A 156 -12.95 12.39 11.68
C TYR A 156 -11.81 12.47 10.70
N CYS A 157 -11.23 11.31 10.39
CA CYS A 157 -10.19 11.16 9.38
C CYS A 157 -10.73 10.43 8.16
N HIS A 158 -10.63 11.05 6.99
CA HIS A 158 -11.14 10.48 5.73
C HIS A 158 -10.04 10.27 4.70
N SER A 159 -10.26 9.33 3.76
CA SER A 159 -9.29 8.98 2.70
C SER A 159 -8.94 10.11 1.73
N GLY A 160 -9.79 11.14 1.62
CA GLY A 160 -9.69 12.17 0.60
C GLY A 160 -10.17 11.73 -0.79
N VAL A 161 -10.56 10.46 -0.96
CA VAL A 161 -11.16 9.96 -2.20
C VAL A 161 -12.67 10.20 -2.13
N LEU A 162 -13.18 11.05 -3.01
CA LEU A 162 -14.59 11.41 -3.06
C LEU A 162 -15.23 10.83 -4.31
N ASP A 163 -16.55 10.58 -4.21
CA ASP A 163 -17.38 10.24 -5.37
C ASP A 163 -17.45 11.41 -6.36
N MET A 164 -17.88 11.16 -7.60
CA MET A 164 -18.03 12.19 -8.64
C MET A 164 -18.89 13.37 -8.19
N GLN A 165 -19.91 13.12 -7.39
CA GLN A 165 -20.79 14.15 -6.82
C GLN A 165 -20.24 14.76 -5.52
N ARG A 166 -19.08 14.28 -5.01
CA ARG A 166 -18.47 14.69 -3.74
C ARG A 166 -19.34 14.49 -2.48
N ASN A 167 -20.36 13.67 -2.58
CA ASN A 167 -21.30 13.39 -1.47
C ASN A 167 -20.81 12.29 -0.56
N TYR A 168 -20.02 11.33 -1.10
CA TYR A 168 -19.56 10.18 -0.35
C TYR A 168 -18.06 10.06 -0.37
N VAL A 169 -17.50 9.71 0.79
CA VAL A 169 -16.09 9.33 0.91
C VAL A 169 -15.96 7.87 0.51
N LEU A 170 -15.07 7.60 -0.43
CA LEU A 170 -14.79 6.27 -0.94
C LEU A 170 -13.54 5.68 -0.26
N SER A 171 -13.49 4.36 -0.19
CA SER A 171 -12.31 3.61 0.22
C SER A 171 -11.19 3.72 -0.82
N HIS A 172 -9.94 3.59 -0.40
CA HIS A 172 -8.81 3.47 -1.32
C HIS A 172 -8.94 2.25 -2.22
N LEU A 173 -9.62 1.19 -1.75
CA LEU A 173 -9.88 -0.03 -2.50
C LEU A 173 -10.94 0.13 -3.60
N HIS A 174 -11.68 1.23 -3.64
CA HIS A 174 -12.79 1.40 -4.59
C HIS A 174 -12.35 1.23 -6.06
N LYS A 175 -11.17 1.73 -6.39
CA LYS A 175 -10.61 1.66 -7.75
C LYS A 175 -10.30 0.23 -8.19
N SER A 176 -10.03 -0.67 -7.26
CA SER A 176 -9.62 -2.05 -7.53
C SER A 176 -10.78 -3.05 -7.59
N ILE A 177 -12.03 -2.62 -7.25
CA ILE A 177 -13.21 -3.50 -7.25
C ILE A 177 -13.39 -4.20 -8.59
N LYS A 178 -13.34 -3.44 -9.69
CA LYS A 178 -13.55 -4.00 -11.03
C LYS A 178 -12.44 -4.98 -11.41
N ALA A 179 -11.18 -4.63 -11.12
CA ALA A 179 -10.03 -5.47 -11.44
C ALA A 179 -10.08 -6.80 -10.68
N LEU A 180 -10.40 -6.74 -9.37
CA LEU A 180 -10.54 -7.94 -8.54
C LEU A 180 -11.67 -8.86 -9.01
N ASN A 181 -12.85 -8.30 -9.31
CA ASN A 181 -13.97 -9.11 -9.79
C ASN A 181 -13.64 -9.79 -11.13
N GLN A 182 -12.89 -9.09 -12.02
CA GLN A 182 -12.44 -9.67 -13.27
C GLN A 182 -11.42 -10.79 -13.05
N LEU A 183 -10.46 -10.60 -12.12
CA LEU A 183 -9.48 -11.61 -11.77
C LEU A 183 -10.17 -12.88 -11.26
N ARG A 184 -11.03 -12.78 -10.25
CA ARG A 184 -11.80 -13.91 -9.72
C ARG A 184 -12.56 -14.66 -10.81
N MET A 185 -13.25 -13.91 -11.67
CA MET A 185 -14.04 -14.54 -12.75
C MET A 185 -13.15 -15.35 -13.71
N ILE A 186 -11.93 -14.88 -14.00
CA ILE A 186 -11.00 -15.60 -14.86
C ILE A 186 -10.40 -16.80 -14.16
N GLU A 187 -10.01 -16.66 -12.89
CA GLU A 187 -9.50 -17.77 -12.08
C GLU A 187 -10.54 -18.89 -11.97
N ASP A 188 -11.78 -18.56 -11.61
CA ASP A 188 -12.87 -19.53 -11.53
C ASP A 188 -13.12 -20.19 -12.89
N SER A 189 -13.14 -19.40 -13.97
CA SER A 189 -13.33 -19.90 -15.35
C SER A 189 -12.20 -20.81 -15.79
N LEU A 190 -10.96 -20.49 -15.42
CA LEU A 190 -9.77 -21.30 -15.71
C LEU A 190 -9.85 -22.68 -15.02
N VAL A 191 -10.25 -22.67 -13.74
CA VAL A 191 -10.43 -23.91 -12.97
C VAL A 191 -11.52 -24.77 -13.63
N ILE A 192 -12.67 -24.16 -13.91
CA ILE A 192 -13.80 -24.87 -14.56
C ILE A 192 -13.38 -25.41 -15.92
N TYR A 193 -12.66 -24.59 -16.73
CA TYR A 193 -12.18 -25.02 -18.04
C TYR A 193 -11.22 -26.20 -17.94
N ARG A 194 -10.25 -26.14 -17.04
CA ARG A 194 -9.29 -27.23 -16.82
C ARG A 194 -9.98 -28.49 -16.32
N LEU A 195 -10.90 -28.36 -15.37
CA LEU A 195 -11.65 -29.50 -14.84
C LEU A 195 -12.55 -30.13 -15.92
N SER A 196 -13.16 -29.32 -16.78
CA SER A 196 -14.12 -29.79 -17.79
C SER A 196 -13.47 -30.23 -19.09
N ARG A 197 -12.33 -29.66 -19.48
CA ARG A 197 -11.70 -29.85 -20.78
C ARG A 197 -10.34 -30.54 -20.76
N ALA A 198 -9.60 -30.54 -19.65
CA ALA A 198 -8.32 -31.21 -19.56
C ALA A 198 -8.43 -32.72 -19.74
N PRO A 199 -9.43 -33.41 -19.15
CA PRO A 199 -9.57 -34.83 -19.36
C PRO A 199 -10.11 -35.13 -20.77
N GLU A 200 -9.58 -36.18 -21.38
CA GLU A 200 -10.12 -36.73 -22.61
C GLU A 200 -11.56 -37.20 -22.40
N ARG A 201 -12.47 -36.77 -23.24
CA ARG A 201 -13.85 -37.21 -23.21
C ARG A 201 -14.01 -38.50 -23.96
N ARG A 202 -14.77 -39.47 -23.41
CA ARG A 202 -15.04 -40.71 -24.05
C ARG A 202 -16.42 -40.67 -24.71
N ILE A 203 -16.47 -41.18 -25.93
CA ILE A 203 -17.74 -41.42 -26.63
C ILE A 203 -17.94 -42.94 -26.66
N PHE A 204 -18.99 -43.38 -26.00
CA PHE A 204 -19.38 -44.79 -26.02
C PHE A 204 -20.48 -44.97 -27.09
N TYR A 205 -20.12 -45.59 -28.21
CA TYR A 205 -21.11 -46.03 -29.19
C TYR A 205 -21.63 -47.42 -28.76
N ILE A 206 -22.87 -47.44 -28.29
CA ILE A 206 -23.48 -48.68 -27.81
C ILE A 206 -24.32 -49.25 -28.91
N ASP A 207 -23.98 -50.48 -29.32
CA ASP A 207 -24.80 -51.18 -30.29
C ASP A 207 -26.10 -51.66 -29.62
N VAL A 208 -27.21 -51.11 -30.12
CA VAL A 208 -28.57 -51.43 -29.67
C VAL A 208 -29.24 -52.43 -30.59
N GLY A 209 -28.53 -52.91 -31.63
CA GLY A 209 -29.06 -53.88 -32.62
C GLY A 209 -30.44 -53.50 -33.18
N ASN A 210 -31.30 -54.48 -33.34
CA ASN A 210 -32.67 -54.29 -33.86
C ASN A 210 -33.71 -54.01 -32.76
N LEU A 211 -33.31 -53.53 -31.57
CA LEU A 211 -34.27 -53.20 -30.52
C LEU A 211 -35.23 -52.06 -30.96
N PRO A 212 -36.53 -52.14 -30.61
CA PRO A 212 -37.46 -51.08 -30.78
C PRO A 212 -36.97 -49.77 -30.09
N LYS A 213 -37.20 -48.60 -30.68
CA LYS A 213 -36.67 -47.33 -30.24
C LYS A 213 -36.83 -47.10 -28.70
N GLN A 214 -37.99 -47.40 -28.16
CA GLN A 214 -38.29 -47.25 -26.72
C GLN A 214 -37.43 -48.17 -25.85
N LYS A 215 -37.23 -49.45 -26.25
CA LYS A 215 -36.37 -50.41 -25.51
C LYS A 215 -34.89 -50.04 -25.65
N ALA A 216 -34.47 -49.53 -26.79
CA ALA A 216 -33.11 -49.06 -27.00
C ALA A 216 -32.79 -47.83 -26.11
N GLU A 217 -33.71 -46.89 -25.99
CA GLU A 217 -33.55 -45.72 -25.09
C GLU A 217 -33.58 -46.13 -23.60
N GLN A 218 -34.40 -47.12 -23.26
CA GLN A 218 -34.47 -47.63 -21.87
C GLN A 218 -33.18 -48.35 -21.50
N TYR A 219 -32.63 -49.20 -22.36
CA TYR A 219 -31.35 -49.86 -22.20
C TYR A 219 -30.20 -48.87 -22.07
N LEU A 220 -30.19 -47.83 -22.91
CA LEU A 220 -29.17 -46.80 -22.88
C LEU A 220 -29.23 -46.02 -21.55
N ARG A 221 -30.42 -45.67 -21.06
CA ARG A 221 -30.60 -45.04 -19.74
C ARG A 221 -30.13 -45.93 -18.59
N GLU A 222 -30.38 -47.20 -18.65
CA GLU A 222 -29.94 -48.14 -17.64
C GLU A 222 -28.40 -48.26 -17.60
N VAL A 223 -27.75 -48.35 -18.75
CA VAL A 223 -26.31 -48.33 -18.87
C VAL A 223 -25.71 -47.03 -18.38
N MET A 224 -26.30 -45.90 -18.79
CA MET A 224 -25.87 -44.59 -18.32
C MET A 224 -25.99 -44.44 -16.80
N SER A 225 -27.07 -44.92 -16.19
CA SER A 225 -27.25 -44.85 -14.73
C SER A 225 -26.25 -45.68 -13.93
N ARG A 226 -25.76 -46.77 -14.49
CA ARG A 226 -24.74 -47.64 -13.87
C ARG A 226 -23.34 -47.07 -13.92
N TYR A 227 -23.01 -46.31 -14.98
CA TYR A 227 -21.64 -45.90 -15.25
C TYR A 227 -21.42 -44.36 -15.26
N ARG A 228 -22.47 -43.57 -14.95
CA ARG A 228 -22.37 -42.10 -14.92
C ARG A 228 -21.88 -41.63 -13.56
N ASN A 229 -20.72 -41.02 -13.56
CA ASN A 229 -20.12 -40.44 -12.36
C ASN A 229 -20.02 -38.89 -12.57
N LYS A 230 -20.29 -38.09 -11.57
CA LYS A 230 -20.26 -36.60 -11.65
C LYS A 230 -19.49 -36.00 -10.48
N LEU A 231 -18.49 -35.21 -10.76
CA LEU A 231 -17.82 -34.36 -9.78
C LEU A 231 -18.47 -33.00 -9.69
N VAL A 232 -18.63 -32.51 -8.47
CA VAL A 232 -19.19 -31.18 -8.19
C VAL A 232 -18.08 -30.34 -7.58
N TYR A 233 -17.75 -29.23 -8.25
CA TYR A 233 -16.84 -28.21 -7.75
C TYR A 233 -17.64 -27.12 -7.02
N ASN A 234 -17.25 -26.81 -5.79
CA ASN A 234 -17.83 -25.70 -5.03
C ASN A 234 -16.93 -24.46 -5.19
N ALA A 235 -17.42 -23.46 -5.90
CA ALA A 235 -16.69 -22.23 -6.18
C ALA A 235 -16.42 -21.36 -4.94
N ASP A 236 -17.23 -21.52 -3.86
CA ASP A 236 -17.07 -20.70 -2.65
C ASP A 236 -15.98 -21.23 -1.73
N THR A 237 -15.77 -22.56 -1.69
CA THR A 237 -14.79 -23.19 -0.82
C THR A 237 -13.57 -23.71 -1.56
N GLY A 238 -13.63 -23.81 -2.90
CA GLY A 238 -12.58 -24.43 -3.72
C GLY A 238 -12.49 -25.95 -3.55
N GLU A 239 -13.38 -26.57 -2.80
CA GLU A 239 -13.38 -28.01 -2.57
C GLU A 239 -14.03 -28.77 -3.73
N ILE A 240 -13.38 -29.84 -4.13
CA ILE A 240 -13.96 -30.86 -5.02
C ILE A 240 -14.61 -31.90 -4.12
N ARG A 241 -15.94 -31.93 -4.09
CA ARG A 241 -16.66 -32.97 -3.38
C ARG A 241 -16.87 -34.16 -4.27
N ASP A 242 -16.26 -35.26 -3.87
CA ASP A 242 -16.49 -36.58 -4.43
C ASP A 242 -17.74 -37.17 -3.75
N ASP A 243 -18.90 -36.95 -4.36
CA ASP A 243 -20.12 -37.61 -3.92
C ASP A 243 -20.02 -39.04 -4.45
N LYS A 244 -19.87 -40.05 -3.58
CA LYS A 244 -19.65 -41.49 -3.90
C LYS A 244 -20.66 -42.05 -4.91
N LYS A 245 -21.71 -41.34 -5.25
CA LYS A 245 -22.65 -41.61 -6.33
C LYS A 245 -22.23 -41.04 -7.69
N PHE A 246 -21.17 -40.23 -7.76
CA PHE A 246 -20.83 -39.44 -8.97
C PHE A 246 -19.32 -39.39 -9.14
N MET A 247 -18.70 -40.44 -9.64
CA MET A 247 -17.26 -40.55 -9.83
C MET A 247 -16.79 -40.24 -11.26
N SER A 248 -17.25 -39.19 -11.92
CA SER A 248 -16.64 -38.81 -13.19
C SER A 248 -16.73 -37.32 -13.44
N MET A 249 -15.57 -36.68 -13.51
CA MET A 249 -15.36 -35.36 -14.07
C MET A 249 -15.69 -35.27 -15.55
N LEU A 250 -16.02 -36.39 -16.17
CA LEU A 250 -16.12 -36.57 -17.60
C LEU A 250 -17.57 -36.69 -17.99
N GLU A 251 -18.06 -35.78 -18.80
CA GLU A 251 -19.27 -36.02 -19.54
C GLU A 251 -18.96 -37.03 -20.65
N ASP A 252 -19.12 -38.31 -20.34
CA ASP A 252 -19.06 -39.35 -21.34
C ASP A 252 -20.30 -39.29 -22.22
N PHE A 253 -20.09 -39.31 -23.52
CA PHE A 253 -21.20 -39.32 -24.48
C PHE A 253 -21.60 -40.73 -24.80
N TRP A 254 -22.86 -41.08 -24.57
CA TRP A 254 -23.44 -42.37 -24.84
C TRP A 254 -24.36 -42.27 -26.03
N LEU A 255 -23.91 -42.77 -27.17
CA LEU A 255 -24.63 -42.67 -28.43
C LEU A 255 -25.14 -44.03 -28.87
N PRO A 256 -26.46 -44.19 -29.12
CA PRO A 256 -26.97 -45.46 -29.66
C PRO A 256 -26.56 -45.59 -31.14
N ARG A 257 -26.01 -46.73 -31.50
CA ARG A 257 -25.68 -47.06 -32.88
C ARG A 257 -26.65 -48.14 -33.38
N ARG A 258 -27.21 -47.88 -34.51
CA ARG A 258 -28.01 -48.89 -35.26
C ARG A 258 -27.27 -49.19 -36.56
N GLU A 259 -27.15 -50.45 -36.87
CA GLU A 259 -26.60 -50.99 -38.13
C GLU A 259 -25.09 -51.16 -38.20
N GLY A 260 -24.73 -52.37 -38.67
CA GLY A 260 -23.54 -52.64 -39.43
C GLY A 260 -22.35 -53.25 -38.73
N GLY A 261 -22.56 -54.19 -37.80
CA GLY A 261 -21.52 -55.24 -37.52
C GLY A 261 -20.22 -54.80 -36.84
N ARG A 262 -20.11 -53.60 -36.36
CA ARG A 262 -19.03 -53.18 -35.46
C ARG A 262 -19.61 -53.01 -34.07
N GLY A 263 -19.42 -53.90 -33.14
CA GLY A 263 -19.92 -53.84 -31.80
C GLY A 263 -19.76 -52.52 -31.07
N THR A 264 -19.87 -52.48 -29.75
CA THR A 264 -19.65 -51.28 -28.94
C THR A 264 -18.25 -50.73 -29.16
N GLU A 265 -18.13 -49.48 -29.61
CA GLU A 265 -16.87 -48.81 -29.91
C GLU A 265 -16.69 -47.63 -28.92
N ILE A 266 -15.48 -47.47 -28.42
CA ILE A 266 -15.11 -46.34 -27.57
C ILE A 266 -14.19 -45.45 -28.38
N SER A 267 -14.61 -44.20 -28.56
CA SER A 267 -13.80 -43.16 -29.20
C SER A 267 -13.44 -42.11 -28.15
N THR A 268 -12.24 -41.63 -28.19
CA THR A 268 -11.79 -40.52 -27.30
C THR A 268 -11.77 -39.22 -28.07
N LEU A 269 -12.39 -38.17 -27.52
CA LEU A 269 -12.20 -36.81 -27.98
C LEU A 269 -10.94 -36.29 -27.30
N PRO A 270 -10.00 -35.72 -28.08
CA PRO A 270 -8.80 -35.14 -27.51
C PRO A 270 -9.14 -34.06 -26.50
N GLY A 271 -8.38 -33.99 -25.41
CA GLY A 271 -8.46 -32.95 -24.43
C GLY A 271 -8.18 -31.56 -25.01
N GLY A 272 -8.47 -30.53 -24.26
CA GLY A 272 -8.19 -29.15 -24.66
C GLY A 272 -6.70 -28.91 -24.82
N GLN A 273 -6.31 -28.27 -25.94
CA GLN A 273 -4.96 -27.76 -26.11
C GLN A 273 -4.80 -26.44 -25.34
N ASN A 274 -3.56 -26.04 -25.01
CA ASN A 274 -3.20 -24.79 -24.31
C ASN A 274 -3.67 -24.70 -22.83
N LEU A 275 -3.66 -25.80 -22.10
CA LEU A 275 -4.00 -25.83 -20.67
C LEU A 275 -2.95 -25.14 -19.78
N GLY A 276 -1.77 -24.83 -20.32
CA GLY A 276 -0.66 -24.19 -19.59
C GLY A 276 -0.64 -22.67 -19.63
N GLU A 277 -1.47 -22.04 -20.48
CA GLU A 277 -1.47 -20.59 -20.64
C GLU A 277 -2.08 -19.90 -19.42
N LEU A 278 -1.30 -19.03 -18.77
CA LEU A 278 -1.69 -18.23 -17.60
C LEU A 278 -1.57 -16.71 -17.86
N GLU A 279 -1.30 -16.32 -19.10
CA GLU A 279 -1.03 -14.92 -19.45
C GLU A 279 -2.22 -14.01 -19.12
N ASP A 280 -3.44 -14.47 -19.35
CA ASP A 280 -4.65 -13.72 -19.03
C ASP A 280 -4.79 -13.49 -17.53
N VAL A 281 -4.52 -14.50 -16.71
CA VAL A 281 -4.55 -14.39 -15.24
C VAL A 281 -3.49 -13.40 -14.77
N LYS A 282 -2.26 -13.54 -15.28
CA LYS A 282 -1.15 -12.62 -14.96
C LYS A 282 -1.48 -11.18 -15.37
N TYR A 283 -2.12 -10.99 -16.53
CA TYR A 283 -2.55 -9.66 -16.97
C TYR A 283 -3.53 -9.00 -15.98
N PHE A 284 -4.56 -9.73 -15.53
CA PHE A 284 -5.54 -9.19 -14.59
C PHE A 284 -4.98 -9.03 -13.19
N GLN A 285 -4.07 -9.89 -12.77
CA GLN A 285 -3.32 -9.75 -11.54
C GLN A 285 -2.47 -8.45 -11.56
N LYS A 286 -1.68 -8.23 -12.61
CA LYS A 286 -0.92 -6.97 -12.80
C LYS A 286 -1.83 -5.75 -12.80
N LYS A 287 -3.00 -5.83 -13.44
CA LYS A 287 -4.00 -4.76 -13.45
C LYS A 287 -4.55 -4.46 -12.06
N LEU A 288 -4.76 -5.49 -11.23
CA LEU A 288 -5.19 -5.34 -9.83
C LEU A 288 -4.13 -4.57 -9.02
N TYR A 289 -2.87 -4.98 -9.09
CA TYR A 289 -1.78 -4.33 -8.35
C TYR A 289 -1.54 -2.89 -8.81
N ARG A 290 -1.62 -2.61 -10.11
CA ARG A 290 -1.62 -1.22 -10.62
C ARG A 290 -2.77 -0.38 -10.06
N ALA A 291 -3.96 -0.97 -9.91
CA ALA A 291 -5.10 -0.28 -9.31
C ALA A 291 -4.89 0.00 -7.82
N LEU A 292 -4.11 -0.83 -7.12
CA LEU A 292 -3.73 -0.66 -5.72
C LEU A 292 -2.48 0.22 -5.54
N ASN A 293 -1.82 0.63 -6.62
CA ASN A 293 -0.55 1.38 -6.66
C ASN A 293 0.64 0.61 -6.05
N VAL A 294 0.60 -0.72 -6.02
CA VAL A 294 1.74 -1.55 -5.60
C VAL A 294 2.62 -1.85 -6.81
N PRO A 295 3.95 -1.72 -6.71
CA PRO A 295 4.88 -2.04 -7.79
C PRO A 295 4.82 -3.52 -8.18
N GLU A 296 4.90 -3.80 -9.48
CA GLU A 296 4.94 -5.17 -10.00
C GLU A 296 6.20 -5.91 -9.54
N SER A 297 7.30 -5.19 -9.36
CA SER A 297 8.58 -5.73 -8.89
C SER A 297 8.50 -6.44 -7.54
N ARG A 298 7.63 -5.99 -6.64
CA ARG A 298 7.41 -6.64 -5.33
C ARG A 298 6.74 -8.01 -5.43
N ILE A 299 6.05 -8.28 -6.53
CA ILE A 299 5.34 -9.52 -6.79
C ILE A 299 6.21 -10.49 -7.56
N GLU A 300 6.88 -9.99 -8.60
CA GLU A 300 7.75 -10.79 -9.46
C GLU A 300 9.07 -11.19 -8.79
N ALA A 301 9.46 -10.54 -7.70
CA ALA A 301 10.66 -10.89 -6.93
C ALA A 301 10.66 -12.35 -6.42
N ALA A 302 9.48 -12.96 -6.28
CA ALA A 302 9.35 -14.37 -5.92
C ALA A 302 9.58 -15.33 -7.12
N GLU A 303 9.43 -14.85 -8.37
CA GLU A 303 9.53 -15.70 -9.58
C GLU A 303 10.83 -15.50 -10.38
N SER A 304 11.52 -14.37 -10.22
CA SER A 304 12.73 -14.07 -10.98
C SER A 304 13.98 -14.16 -10.11
N SER A 305 14.86 -15.09 -10.44
CA SER A 305 16.25 -15.10 -9.97
C SER A 305 16.88 -13.73 -10.19
N PHE A 306 17.52 -13.22 -9.15
CA PHE A 306 18.24 -11.95 -9.04
C PHE A 306 18.86 -11.48 -10.36
N ASN A 307 18.21 -10.57 -11.07
CA ASN A 307 18.76 -9.92 -12.25
C ASN A 307 19.34 -8.56 -11.85
N LEU A 308 20.62 -8.52 -11.61
CA LEU A 308 21.40 -7.32 -11.27
C LEU A 308 21.26 -6.15 -12.28
N GLY A 309 20.72 -6.39 -13.47
CA GLY A 309 20.56 -5.37 -14.51
C GLY A 309 19.30 -4.50 -14.43
N ARG A 310 18.33 -4.82 -13.54
CA ARG A 310 17.05 -4.10 -13.41
C ARG A 310 16.98 -3.08 -12.27
N SER A 311 18.07 -2.80 -11.60
CA SER A 311 18.11 -1.90 -10.44
C SER A 311 17.52 -0.51 -10.70
N ALA A 312 17.71 0.05 -11.89
CA ALA A 312 17.20 1.37 -12.24
C ALA A 312 15.67 1.42 -12.43
N GLU A 313 15.05 0.37 -12.98
CA GLU A 313 13.58 0.30 -13.15
C GLU A 313 12.88 0.03 -11.83
N ILE A 314 13.40 -0.88 -11.02
CA ILE A 314 12.93 -1.15 -9.65
C ILE A 314 12.95 0.14 -8.84
N THR A 315 14.03 0.90 -8.94
CA THR A 315 14.20 2.19 -8.26
C THR A 315 13.12 3.21 -8.64
N ARG A 316 12.74 3.29 -9.91
CA ARG A 316 11.73 4.26 -10.39
C ARG A 316 10.32 3.96 -9.85
N ASP A 317 9.92 2.71 -9.82
CA ASP A 317 8.60 2.31 -9.35
C ASP A 317 8.51 2.38 -7.82
N GLU A 318 9.59 2.07 -7.10
CA GLU A 318 9.69 2.29 -5.67
C GLU A 318 9.59 3.77 -5.30
N VAL A 319 10.20 4.68 -6.04
CA VAL A 319 10.05 6.13 -5.81
C VAL A 319 8.60 6.59 -5.99
N LYS A 320 7.86 6.03 -6.96
CA LYS A 320 6.42 6.34 -7.12
C LYS A 320 5.60 5.81 -5.94
N PHE A 321 5.95 4.61 -5.48
CA PHE A 321 5.30 3.98 -4.34
C PHE A 321 5.54 4.77 -3.06
N GLN A 322 6.79 5.18 -2.79
CA GLN A 322 7.12 6.04 -1.65
C GLN A 322 6.35 7.37 -1.67
N LYS A 323 6.25 8.02 -2.83
CA LYS A 323 5.42 9.23 -2.98
C LYS A 323 3.93 8.97 -2.73
N PHE A 324 3.44 7.77 -3.03
CA PHE A 324 2.08 7.38 -2.73
C PHE A 324 1.90 7.18 -1.22
N ILE A 325 2.81 6.47 -0.56
CA ILE A 325 2.81 6.27 0.90
C ILE A 325 2.88 7.61 1.64
N THR A 326 3.78 8.51 1.25
CA THR A 326 3.88 9.84 1.86
C THR A 326 2.56 10.62 1.78
N ARG A 327 1.84 10.53 0.67
CA ARG A 327 0.50 11.14 0.54
C ARG A 327 -0.52 10.50 1.46
N LEU A 328 -0.45 9.19 1.66
CA LEU A 328 -1.33 8.48 2.60
C LEU A 328 -1.02 8.89 4.04
N ARG A 329 0.26 8.91 4.43
CA ARG A 329 0.72 9.38 5.75
C ARG A 329 0.21 10.80 6.03
N LYS A 330 0.39 11.72 5.08
CA LYS A 330 -0.09 13.10 5.20
C LYS A 330 -1.61 13.20 5.42
N ARG A 331 -2.40 12.34 4.75
CA ARG A 331 -3.85 12.31 4.95
C ARG A 331 -4.25 11.67 6.27
N PHE A 332 -3.54 10.64 6.68
CA PHE A 332 -3.79 9.99 7.96
C PHE A 332 -3.45 10.92 9.13
N SER A 333 -2.44 11.76 8.99
CA SER A 333 -2.03 12.76 10.00
C SER A 333 -3.10 13.82 10.29
N ASP A 334 -4.11 13.99 9.44
CA ASP A 334 -5.24 14.89 9.73
C ASP A 334 -5.94 14.51 11.05
N MET A 335 -5.89 13.22 11.44
CA MET A 335 -6.38 12.73 12.72
C MET A 335 -5.61 13.35 13.90
N PHE A 336 -4.28 13.36 13.80
CA PHE A 336 -3.43 13.93 14.85
C PHE A 336 -3.62 15.42 14.97
N ASN A 337 -3.78 16.14 13.85
CA ASN A 337 -4.07 17.57 13.85
C ASN A 337 -5.34 17.90 14.63
N ASP A 338 -6.43 17.13 14.42
CA ASP A 338 -7.70 17.39 15.12
C ASP A 338 -7.63 17.06 16.60
N LEU A 339 -6.96 15.97 16.98
CA LEU A 339 -6.77 15.60 18.38
C LEU A 339 -5.85 16.58 19.09
N LEU A 340 -4.73 16.97 18.48
CA LEU A 340 -3.75 17.91 19.05
C LEU A 340 -4.37 19.29 19.23
N LYS A 341 -5.12 19.79 18.23
CA LYS A 341 -5.89 21.02 18.34
C LYS A 341 -6.78 21.02 19.57
N THR A 342 -7.58 19.97 19.71
CA THR A 342 -8.53 19.86 20.83
C THR A 342 -7.80 19.83 22.18
N GLN A 343 -6.69 19.09 22.25
CA GLN A 343 -5.90 18.95 23.47
C GLN A 343 -5.27 20.29 23.91
N LEU A 344 -4.59 20.97 22.99
CA LEU A 344 -3.91 22.22 23.27
C LEU A 344 -4.86 23.37 23.61
N VAL A 345 -6.02 23.45 22.93
CA VAL A 345 -7.04 24.47 23.20
C VAL A 345 -7.70 24.24 24.56
N LEU A 346 -8.05 23.00 24.91
CA LEU A 346 -8.68 22.71 26.19
C LEU A 346 -7.77 22.98 27.38
N LYS A 347 -6.48 22.70 27.25
CA LYS A 347 -5.48 23.01 28.28
C LYS A 347 -5.09 24.49 28.32
N GLY A 348 -5.60 25.31 27.41
CA GLY A 348 -5.29 26.74 27.36
C GLY A 348 -3.86 27.07 26.96
N ILE A 349 -3.16 26.11 26.30
CA ILE A 349 -1.77 26.31 25.85
C ILE A 349 -1.75 27.20 24.62
N ILE A 350 -2.75 27.07 23.73
CA ILE A 350 -2.88 27.81 22.48
C ILE A 350 -4.33 28.28 22.33
N GLN A 351 -4.53 29.46 21.76
CA GLN A 351 -5.86 29.95 21.39
C GLN A 351 -6.31 29.34 20.06
N LEU A 352 -7.63 29.27 19.85
CA LEU A 352 -8.21 28.68 18.64
C LEU A 352 -7.75 29.39 17.35
N GLU A 353 -7.54 30.69 17.42
CA GLU A 353 -7.11 31.52 16.30
C GLU A 353 -5.65 31.28 15.92
N GLU A 354 -4.77 31.06 16.90
CA GLU A 354 -3.35 30.77 16.70
C GLU A 354 -3.12 29.38 16.09
N TRP A 355 -4.08 28.46 16.24
CA TRP A 355 -3.96 27.10 15.72
C TRP A 355 -3.80 27.04 14.22
N GLU A 356 -4.50 27.89 13.47
CA GLU A 356 -4.44 27.85 12.00
C GLU A 356 -3.03 28.17 11.49
N ASP A 357 -2.32 29.10 12.14
CA ASP A 357 -0.94 29.45 11.82
C ASP A 357 0.04 28.33 12.22
N ILE A 358 -0.19 27.74 13.38
CA ILE A 358 0.68 26.67 13.91
C ILE A 358 0.55 25.38 13.10
N LYS A 359 -0.66 25.02 12.70
CA LYS A 359 -0.96 23.79 11.97
C LYS A 359 -0.16 23.66 10.68
N GLU A 360 0.11 24.76 9.96
CA GLU A 360 0.86 24.73 8.70
C GLU A 360 2.34 24.36 8.90
N HIS A 361 2.87 24.61 10.11
CA HIS A 361 4.27 24.40 10.45
C HIS A 361 4.53 23.09 11.22
N ILE A 362 3.48 22.36 11.61
CA ILE A 362 3.59 21.05 12.23
C ILE A 362 3.73 19.99 11.15
N GLN A 363 4.78 19.19 11.25
CA GLN A 363 4.97 18.02 10.41
C GLN A 363 4.98 16.77 11.28
N TYR A 364 4.38 15.68 10.79
CA TYR A 364 4.41 14.38 11.45
C TYR A 364 5.36 13.49 10.69
N ASP A 365 6.42 13.11 11.37
CA ASP A 365 7.41 12.19 10.83
C ASP A 365 7.07 10.77 11.25
N PHE A 366 6.84 9.91 10.26
CA PHE A 366 6.61 8.50 10.46
C PHE A 366 7.94 7.80 10.32
N ILE A 367 8.33 7.04 11.31
CA ILE A 367 9.51 6.20 11.20
C ILE A 367 9.34 5.36 9.93
N ALA A 368 10.27 5.53 9.03
CA ALA A 368 10.35 4.72 7.83
C ALA A 368 11.41 3.65 8.08
N ASP A 369 11.17 2.44 7.62
CA ASP A 369 12.22 1.44 7.54
C ASP A 369 13.19 1.87 6.45
N ASN A 370 14.12 2.76 6.85
CA ASN A 370 14.96 3.55 5.95
C ASN A 370 16.12 2.75 5.35
N TYR A 371 16.24 1.46 5.60
CA TYR A 371 17.39 0.67 5.14
C TYR A 371 17.61 0.80 3.62
N PHE A 372 16.54 0.77 2.85
CA PHE A 372 16.60 0.94 1.39
C PHE A 372 16.91 2.39 0.98
N SER A 373 16.38 3.37 1.71
CA SER A 373 16.66 4.78 1.49
C SER A 373 18.11 5.12 1.82
N GLU A 374 18.62 4.61 2.94
CA GLU A 374 20.01 4.77 3.35
C GLU A 374 20.98 4.11 2.38
N LEU A 375 20.69 2.91 1.89
CA LEU A 375 21.53 2.25 0.87
C LEU A 375 21.60 3.11 -0.38
N LYS A 376 20.47 3.64 -0.83
CA LYS A 376 20.42 4.47 -2.02
C LYS A 376 21.10 5.81 -1.82
N GLU A 377 20.95 6.43 -0.64
CA GLU A 377 21.68 7.65 -0.29
C GLU A 377 23.19 7.41 -0.27
N LYS A 378 23.62 6.26 0.29
CA LYS A 378 25.03 5.83 0.25
C LYS A 378 25.53 5.59 -1.18
N GLU A 379 24.74 4.95 -2.04
CA GLU A 379 25.10 4.76 -3.46
C GLU A 379 25.23 6.10 -4.18
N ILE A 380 24.24 6.99 -4.03
CA ILE A 380 24.27 8.33 -4.62
C ILE A 380 25.46 9.14 -4.08
N LEU A 381 25.74 9.04 -2.78
CA LEU A 381 26.86 9.71 -2.16
C LEU A 381 28.20 9.16 -2.71
N ASN A 382 28.32 7.85 -2.84
CA ASN A 382 29.50 7.21 -3.42
C ASN A 382 29.73 7.63 -4.88
N GLU A 383 28.67 7.68 -5.70
CA GLU A 383 28.75 8.17 -7.08
C GLU A 383 29.18 9.64 -7.12
N ARG A 384 28.67 10.49 -6.23
CA ARG A 384 29.06 11.90 -6.13
C ARG A 384 30.51 12.06 -5.67
N LEU A 385 30.95 11.24 -4.70
CA LEU A 385 32.34 11.25 -4.23
C LEU A 385 33.31 10.77 -5.31
N ALA A 386 32.96 9.73 -6.07
CA ALA A 386 33.76 9.26 -7.22
C ALA A 386 33.87 10.34 -8.30
N LEU A 387 32.75 11.04 -8.60
CA LEU A 387 32.77 12.20 -9.50
C LEU A 387 33.63 13.34 -8.95
N LEU A 388 33.53 13.63 -7.65
CA LEU A 388 34.34 14.66 -7.01
C LEU A 388 35.82 14.34 -7.10
N GLN A 389 36.26 13.10 -6.81
CA GLN A 389 37.62 12.66 -6.92
C GLN A 389 38.21 12.83 -8.35
N GLN A 390 37.38 12.59 -9.39
CA GLN A 390 37.78 12.81 -10.78
C GLN A 390 37.88 14.31 -11.15
N MET A 391 37.05 15.16 -10.53
CA MET A 391 36.98 16.58 -10.85
C MET A 391 37.90 17.43 -9.99
N ASP A 392 38.29 16.96 -8.81
CA ASP A 392 39.15 17.69 -7.87
C ASP A 392 40.50 18.12 -8.47
N PRO A 393 41.23 17.29 -9.24
CA PRO A 393 42.47 17.71 -9.91
C PRO A 393 42.25 18.81 -10.97
N LEU A 394 41.04 19.00 -11.42
CA LEU A 394 40.62 20.00 -12.40
C LEU A 394 40.10 21.28 -11.74
N ALA A 395 39.96 21.29 -10.42
CA ALA A 395 39.58 22.45 -9.65
C ALA A 395 40.61 23.55 -9.74
N GLY A 396 40.18 24.80 -9.90
CA GLY A 396 41.08 25.93 -10.14
C GLY A 396 41.53 26.11 -11.57
N ARG A 397 41.37 25.11 -12.47
CA ARG A 397 41.63 25.23 -13.91
C ARG A 397 40.36 25.37 -14.74
N TYR A 398 39.39 24.52 -14.51
CA TYR A 398 38.14 24.45 -15.27
C TYR A 398 36.90 24.65 -14.41
N PHE A 399 36.98 24.31 -13.13
CA PHE A 399 35.84 24.37 -12.19
C PHE A 399 36.26 25.14 -10.94
N SER A 400 35.31 25.89 -10.34
CA SER A 400 35.48 26.48 -9.02
C SER A 400 35.10 25.49 -7.93
N LEU A 401 35.68 25.60 -6.74
CA LEU A 401 35.31 24.78 -5.57
C LEU A 401 33.82 24.97 -5.21
N ASP A 402 33.30 26.17 -5.31
CA ASP A 402 31.87 26.45 -5.08
C ASP A 402 30.99 25.72 -6.09
N TYR A 403 31.39 25.63 -7.35
CA TYR A 403 30.68 24.87 -8.36
C TYR A 403 30.64 23.39 -8.02
N LEU A 404 31.74 22.80 -7.58
CA LEU A 404 31.80 21.38 -7.17
C LEU A 404 30.87 21.10 -5.97
N ARG A 405 30.92 21.96 -4.96
CA ARG A 405 30.03 21.83 -3.79
C ARG A 405 28.57 21.90 -4.16
N ARG A 406 28.17 22.86 -4.99
CA ARG A 406 26.75 23.07 -5.38
C ARG A 406 26.25 22.05 -6.39
N GLN A 407 27.04 21.73 -7.41
CA GLN A 407 26.57 20.90 -8.52
C GLN A 407 26.85 19.41 -8.30
N VAL A 408 28.02 19.03 -7.78
CA VAL A 408 28.39 17.64 -7.55
C VAL A 408 27.83 17.14 -6.21
N LEU A 409 28.16 17.82 -5.11
CA LEU A 409 27.71 17.43 -3.78
C LEU A 409 26.26 17.84 -3.51
N LYS A 410 25.67 18.77 -4.31
CA LYS A 410 24.30 19.28 -4.13
C LYS A 410 24.06 19.96 -2.78
N GLN A 411 25.10 20.58 -2.20
CA GLN A 411 24.98 21.35 -0.97
C GLN A 411 24.25 22.67 -1.19
N THR A 412 23.42 23.05 -0.24
CA THR A 412 22.75 24.36 -0.22
C THR A 412 23.69 25.44 0.27
N ASP A 413 23.39 26.70 -0.03
CA ASP A 413 24.20 27.85 0.43
C ASP A 413 24.25 27.98 1.95
N GLU A 414 23.24 27.49 2.64
CA GLU A 414 23.17 27.48 4.11
C GLU A 414 24.06 26.39 4.68
N GLU A 415 23.99 25.17 4.14
CA GLU A 415 24.86 24.05 4.51
C GLU A 415 26.33 24.36 4.27
N ILE A 416 26.68 25.00 3.14
CA ILE A 416 28.05 25.41 2.85
C ILE A 416 28.58 26.33 3.93
N LYS A 417 27.81 27.33 4.36
CA LYS A 417 28.20 28.25 5.42
C LYS A 417 28.34 27.57 6.78
N GLU A 418 27.46 26.64 7.07
CA GLU A 418 27.48 25.91 8.33
C GLU A 418 28.71 24.99 8.41
N ILE A 419 28.96 24.22 7.34
CA ILE A 419 30.13 23.35 7.22
C ILE A 419 31.43 24.17 7.31
N ASP A 420 31.53 25.31 6.61
CA ASP A 420 32.69 26.18 6.68
C ASP A 420 32.92 26.75 8.09
N ALA A 421 31.83 27.02 8.83
CA ALA A 421 31.94 27.47 10.21
C ALA A 421 32.39 26.36 11.16
N GLN A 422 31.91 25.14 10.94
CA GLN A 422 32.32 23.95 11.68
C GLN A 422 33.82 23.61 11.39
N MET A 423 34.22 23.60 10.15
CA MET A 423 35.60 23.36 9.75
C MET A 423 36.58 24.40 10.39
N LYS A 424 36.18 25.69 10.39
CA LYS A 424 36.99 26.73 11.05
C LYS A 424 37.15 26.51 12.56
N LYS A 425 36.11 26.03 13.22
CA LYS A 425 36.17 25.67 14.66
C LYS A 425 37.10 24.47 14.90
N GLU A 426 36.99 23.44 14.08
CA GLU A 426 37.80 22.24 14.20
C GLU A 426 39.29 22.48 13.92
N ILE A 427 39.58 23.37 12.97
CA ILE A 427 40.95 23.86 12.72
C ILE A 427 41.45 24.66 13.94
N ALA A 428 40.63 25.57 14.50
CA ALA A 428 40.99 26.35 15.68
C ALA A 428 41.20 25.48 16.94
N GLU A 429 40.46 24.37 17.07
CA GLU A 429 40.61 23.35 18.14
C GLU A 429 41.77 22.38 17.88
N GLY A 430 42.44 22.47 16.73
CA GLY A 430 43.57 21.60 16.38
C GLY A 430 43.18 20.16 16.03
N ARG A 431 41.91 19.93 15.73
CA ARG A 431 41.39 18.61 15.32
C ARG A 431 41.59 18.36 13.82
N LEU A 432 41.61 19.42 13.03
CA LEU A 432 41.86 19.39 11.59
C LEU A 432 43.10 20.23 11.28
N ILE A 433 43.92 19.71 10.37
CA ILE A 433 45.04 20.46 9.83
C ILE A 433 44.50 21.32 8.69
N ASP A 434 44.92 22.61 8.64
CA ASP A 434 44.49 23.51 7.57
C ASP A 434 44.96 22.97 6.21
N PRO A 435 44.04 22.69 5.26
CA PRO A 435 44.42 22.15 3.94
C PRO A 435 45.37 23.05 3.15
N MET A 436 45.42 24.36 3.47
CA MET A 436 46.36 25.30 2.86
C MET A 436 47.79 25.17 3.39
N GLN A 437 47.99 24.47 4.49
CA GLN A 437 49.32 24.26 5.10
C GLN A 437 49.89 22.85 4.84
N MET A 438 49.15 21.97 4.18
CA MET A 438 49.66 20.65 3.81
C MET A 438 50.57 20.73 2.60
N PRO A 439 51.80 20.19 2.66
CA PRO A 439 52.61 20.05 1.47
C PRO A 439 51.98 19.05 0.49
N ALA A 440 51.99 19.37 -0.79
CA ALA A 440 51.34 18.62 -1.86
C ALA A 440 51.65 17.09 -1.89
N MET A 441 52.77 16.66 -1.31
CA MET A 441 53.15 15.24 -1.19
C MET A 441 52.35 14.47 -0.14
N GLU A 442 51.88 15.12 0.93
CA GLU A 442 51.08 14.41 1.97
C GLU A 442 49.62 14.23 1.55
N VAL A 443 49.10 15.16 0.74
CA VAL A 443 47.74 15.04 0.18
C VAL A 443 47.67 13.88 -0.80
N GLU A 444 48.71 13.64 -1.59
CA GLU A 444 48.79 12.54 -2.55
C GLU A 444 48.93 11.17 -1.85
N GLN A 445 49.64 11.09 -0.73
CA GLN A 445 49.78 9.88 0.06
C GLN A 445 48.46 9.54 0.83
N MET A 446 47.74 10.54 1.32
CA MET A 446 46.43 10.34 1.92
C MET A 446 45.38 9.88 0.90
N ALA A 447 45.42 10.41 -0.30
CA ALA A 447 44.53 9.98 -1.38
C ALA A 447 44.79 8.53 -1.83
N MET A 448 46.08 8.10 -1.82
CA MET A 448 46.45 6.70 -2.11
C MET A 448 46.05 5.72 -1.00
N SER A 449 46.03 6.14 0.26
CA SER A 449 45.65 5.30 1.40
C SER A 449 44.12 5.07 1.51
N LEU A 450 43.32 5.90 0.84
CA LEU A 450 41.85 5.81 0.79
C LEU A 450 41.33 5.01 -0.40
N GLN A 451 42.21 4.49 -1.28
CA GLN A 451 41.77 3.57 -2.34
C GLN A 451 41.35 2.22 -1.72
N PRO A 452 40.16 1.71 -2.04
CA PRO A 452 39.80 0.36 -1.63
C PRO A 452 40.82 -0.63 -2.22
N PRO A 453 41.18 -1.71 -1.47
CA PRO A 453 42.09 -2.71 -1.98
C PRO A 453 41.56 -3.24 -3.32
N GLU A 454 42.45 -3.30 -4.33
CA GLU A 454 42.11 -3.93 -5.61
C GLU A 454 41.54 -5.34 -5.33
N PRO A 455 40.49 -5.75 -6.00
CA PRO A 455 39.99 -7.11 -5.86
C PRO A 455 41.11 -8.05 -6.25
N GLU A 456 41.53 -8.91 -5.31
CA GLU A 456 42.46 -9.99 -5.57
C GLU A 456 42.00 -10.73 -6.82
N GLN A 457 42.80 -10.70 -7.86
CA GLN A 457 42.57 -11.50 -9.05
C GLN A 457 42.68 -12.96 -8.60
N GLU A 458 41.55 -13.65 -8.55
CA GLU A 458 41.53 -15.10 -8.45
C GLU A 458 42.43 -15.64 -9.56
N GLU A 459 43.61 -16.15 -9.18
CA GLU A 459 44.48 -16.91 -10.07
C GLU A 459 43.66 -18.04 -10.68
N GLY A 460 43.28 -17.87 -11.94
CA GLY A 460 42.54 -18.86 -12.69
C GLY A 460 43.32 -20.17 -12.70
N ILE A 461 42.77 -21.19 -12.11
CA ILE A 461 43.26 -22.57 -12.16
C ILE A 461 43.42 -22.93 -13.63
N SER A 462 44.69 -23.21 -13.99
CA SER A 462 45.11 -23.57 -15.34
C SER A 462 44.39 -24.85 -15.79
N PRO A 463 43.91 -24.94 -17.05
CA PRO A 463 43.25 -26.15 -17.56
C PRO A 463 44.10 -27.41 -17.56
N LYS A 464 45.38 -27.37 -17.13
CA LYS A 464 46.26 -28.54 -17.05
C LYS A 464 46.11 -29.38 -15.78
N ASP A 465 45.36 -28.94 -14.79
CA ASP A 465 45.20 -29.68 -13.54
C ASP A 465 44.02 -30.67 -13.56
N TYR A 466 43.23 -30.69 -14.62
CA TYR A 466 42.11 -31.62 -14.79
C TYR A 466 42.50 -33.01 -15.36
N GLU A 467 43.75 -33.20 -15.79
CA GLU A 467 44.17 -34.50 -16.38
C GLU A 467 44.89 -35.46 -15.42
N ARG A 468 44.95 -35.17 -14.12
CA ARG A 468 45.61 -36.07 -13.15
C ARG A 468 44.69 -36.47 -12.00
N GLY A 469 43.63 -37.14 -12.30
CA GLY A 469 42.71 -37.70 -11.32
C GLY A 469 42.10 -38.98 -11.85
N ASN A 470 42.91 -39.98 -12.12
CA ASN A 470 42.50 -41.36 -12.14
C ASN A 470 42.52 -41.90 -10.70
N ILE A 471 41.40 -42.26 -10.16
CA ILE A 471 40.97 -43.56 -9.59
C ILE A 471 39.55 -43.29 -9.03
#